data_bdde9d513f3e55ed7968e5ef78036dc6
#
_entry.id   bdde9d513f3e55ed7968e5ef78036dc6
#
_cell.length_a   1.000
_cell.length_b   1.000
_cell.length_c   1.000
_cell.angle_alpha   90.00
_cell.angle_beta   90.00
_cell.angle_gamma   90.00
#
_symmetry.space_group_name_H-M   'P 1'
#
loop_
_entity.id
_entity.type
_entity.pdbx_description
1 polymer ?
#
loop_
_entity_poly.entity_id
_entity_poly.type
_entity_poly.pdbx_seq_one_letter_code
_entity_poly.pdbx_strand_id
1 'polypeptide(L)'
;MNYDKVLESVKKHEGFRDTMYLDTLSKRTVGYGHLCVEDHWEDGKKYDKEYLEDILEKDLQSAIDQTHDMCSQLKISDDAKTIICEMIFQLGGRGVSKFRKMWLALQEDPPNYFEAHVQMLDSKWAKQTSARAHEMAEQMQNAG
;
A
#
# COMPACT_ATOMS: atom_id res chain seq x y z
N MET A 1 13.99 -3.53 -4.88
CA MET A 1 12.70 -2.84 -5.12
C MET A 1 12.98 -1.51 -5.80
N ASN A 2 12.31 -1.21 -6.90
CA ASN A 2 12.54 0.00 -7.68
C ASN A 2 11.64 1.15 -7.17
N TYR A 3 12.24 2.18 -6.57
CA TYR A 3 11.53 3.32 -5.99
C TYR A 3 10.65 4.04 -7.02
N ASP A 4 11.19 4.37 -8.19
CA ASP A 4 10.46 5.15 -9.21
C ASP A 4 9.23 4.38 -9.72
N LYS A 5 9.35 3.08 -9.87
CA LYS A 5 8.27 2.22 -10.32
C LYS A 5 7.15 2.15 -9.28
N VAL A 6 7.51 2.04 -8.01
CA VAL A 6 6.53 2.04 -6.91
C VAL A 6 5.85 3.40 -6.83
N LEU A 7 6.61 4.49 -6.96
CA LEU A 7 6.08 5.85 -6.93
C LEU A 7 5.06 6.08 -8.04
N GLU A 8 5.36 5.67 -9.27
CA GLU A 8 4.42 5.78 -10.40
C GLU A 8 3.15 4.98 -10.17
N SER A 9 3.27 3.76 -9.68
CA SER A 9 2.12 2.90 -9.40
C SER A 9 1.22 3.52 -8.34
N VAL A 10 1.79 4.04 -7.26
CA VAL A 10 1.05 4.70 -6.18
C VAL A 10 0.32 5.93 -6.73
N LYS A 11 1.00 6.78 -7.48
CA LYS A 11 0.36 7.97 -8.08
C LYS A 11 -0.82 7.61 -8.97
N LYS A 12 -0.66 6.58 -9.80
CA LYS A 12 -1.71 6.12 -10.71
C LYS A 12 -2.94 5.63 -9.96
N HIS A 13 -2.75 4.86 -8.89
CA HIS A 13 -3.85 4.19 -8.19
C HIS A 13 -4.51 5.08 -7.13
N GLU A 14 -3.74 5.95 -6.47
CA GLU A 14 -4.29 6.83 -5.44
C GLU A 14 -4.97 8.07 -6.04
N GLY A 15 -4.56 8.49 -7.24
CA GLY A 15 -5.04 9.75 -7.82
C GLY A 15 -4.54 10.95 -7.04
N PHE A 16 -4.95 12.15 -7.44
CA PHE A 16 -4.51 13.40 -6.80
C PHE A 16 -5.69 14.31 -6.48
N ARG A 17 -5.74 14.81 -5.24
CA ARG A 17 -6.68 15.85 -4.79
C ARG A 17 -5.93 16.91 -4.01
N ASP A 18 -6.10 18.18 -4.39
CA ASP A 18 -5.44 19.29 -3.70
C ASP A 18 -6.25 19.83 -2.52
N THR A 19 -7.47 19.34 -2.31
CA THR A 19 -8.31 19.62 -1.14
C THR A 19 -8.67 18.33 -0.43
N MET A 20 -8.94 18.43 0.88
CA MET A 20 -9.39 17.25 1.63
C MET A 20 -10.68 16.66 1.08
N TYR A 21 -10.77 15.35 1.08
CA TYR A 21 -11.96 14.59 0.69
C TYR A 21 -12.11 13.36 1.60
N LEU A 22 -13.27 12.73 1.54
CA LEU A 22 -13.49 11.46 2.22
C LEU A 22 -13.20 10.32 1.24
N ASP A 23 -12.34 9.39 1.64
CA ASP A 23 -12.04 8.21 0.84
C ASP A 23 -13.18 7.18 0.90
N THR A 24 -13.00 6.02 0.27
CA THR A 24 -14.02 4.97 0.23
C THR A 24 -14.36 4.41 1.61
N LEU A 25 -13.49 4.62 2.61
CA LEU A 25 -13.69 4.22 4.00
C LEU A 25 -14.12 5.39 4.88
N SER A 26 -14.56 6.51 4.29
CA SER A 26 -14.98 7.74 4.96
C SER A 26 -13.89 8.37 5.84
N LYS A 27 -12.63 8.22 5.44
CA LYS A 27 -11.49 8.84 6.12
C LYS A 27 -11.06 10.11 5.39
N ARG A 28 -10.75 11.17 6.15
CA ARG A 28 -10.23 12.41 5.59
C ARG A 28 -8.88 12.16 4.93
N THR A 29 -8.76 12.54 3.67
CA THR A 29 -7.61 12.24 2.82
C THR A 29 -7.28 13.46 1.97
N VAL A 30 -6.03 13.61 1.57
CA VAL A 30 -5.58 14.70 0.70
C VAL A 30 -4.39 14.23 -0.14
N GLY A 31 -4.10 14.95 -1.22
CA GLY A 31 -2.95 14.67 -2.09
C GLY A 31 -3.06 13.31 -2.76
N TYR A 32 -2.05 12.50 -2.59
CA TYR A 32 -2.00 11.13 -3.12
C TYR A 32 -2.31 10.11 -2.01
N GLY A 33 -3.51 10.18 -1.48
CA GLY A 33 -3.96 9.21 -0.49
C GLY A 33 -3.41 9.42 0.93
N HIS A 34 -2.93 10.63 1.24
CA HIS A 34 -2.44 10.91 2.61
C HIS A 34 -3.60 11.05 3.59
N LEU A 35 -3.58 10.28 4.67
CA LEU A 35 -4.57 10.39 5.74
C LEU A 35 -4.31 11.66 6.56
N CYS A 36 -5.35 12.49 6.71
CA CYS A 36 -5.27 13.76 7.42
C CYS A 36 -5.40 13.55 8.93
N VAL A 37 -4.37 12.98 9.54
CA VAL A 37 -4.31 12.72 10.99
C VAL A 37 -3.72 13.88 11.79
N GLU A 38 -3.00 14.78 11.12
CA GLU A 38 -2.44 15.99 11.74
C GLU A 38 -3.53 17.05 11.92
N ASP A 39 -3.31 17.98 12.84
CA ASP A 39 -4.31 18.99 13.19
C ASP A 39 -4.41 20.17 12.22
N HIS A 40 -3.39 20.36 11.37
CA HIS A 40 -3.31 21.56 10.51
C HIS A 40 -4.18 21.51 9.25
N TRP A 41 -4.81 20.38 8.95
CA TRP A 41 -5.64 20.22 7.74
C TRP A 41 -6.99 20.93 7.90
N GLU A 42 -7.37 21.72 6.90
CA GLU A 42 -8.62 22.49 6.92
C GLU A 42 -9.52 22.10 5.75
N ASP A 43 -10.81 21.94 6.03
CA ASP A 43 -11.82 21.65 5.01
C ASP A 43 -11.89 22.77 3.98
N GLY A 44 -11.92 22.42 2.69
CA GLY A 44 -12.05 23.38 1.59
C GLY A 44 -10.79 24.15 1.24
N LYS A 45 -9.72 24.00 2.03
CA LYS A 45 -8.46 24.67 1.73
C LYS A 45 -7.72 23.92 0.60
N LYS A 46 -7.19 24.69 -0.34
CA LYS A 46 -6.37 24.16 -1.42
C LYS A 46 -4.89 24.19 -1.02
N TYR A 47 -4.21 23.06 -1.19
CA TYR A 47 -2.80 22.92 -0.86
C TYR A 47 -1.95 22.84 -2.13
N ASP A 48 -0.71 23.33 -2.07
CA ASP A 48 0.20 23.32 -3.21
C ASP A 48 0.55 21.88 -3.60
N LYS A 49 0.60 21.61 -4.89
CA LYS A 49 0.95 20.30 -5.42
C LYS A 49 2.33 19.85 -4.95
N GLU A 50 3.31 20.76 -4.97
CA GLU A 50 4.68 20.47 -4.52
C GLU A 50 4.72 20.03 -3.06
N TYR A 51 3.96 20.72 -2.20
CA TYR A 51 3.83 20.34 -0.78
C TYR A 51 3.25 18.92 -0.63
N LEU A 52 2.21 18.61 -1.39
CA LEU A 52 1.55 17.31 -1.35
C LEU A 52 2.43 16.20 -1.95
N GLU A 53 3.27 16.52 -2.93
CA GLU A 53 4.24 15.57 -3.48
C GLU A 53 5.34 15.26 -2.47
N ASP A 54 5.80 16.25 -1.69
CA ASP A 54 6.77 16.02 -0.61
C ASP A 54 6.19 15.09 0.46
N ILE A 55 4.91 15.24 0.77
CA ILE A 55 4.22 14.33 1.68
C ILE A 55 4.14 12.92 1.12
N LEU A 56 3.83 12.78 -0.17
CA LEU A 56 3.82 11.48 -0.83
C LEU A 56 5.18 10.78 -0.71
N GLU A 57 6.27 11.51 -0.95
CA GLU A 57 7.61 10.95 -0.86
C GLU A 57 7.92 10.45 0.55
N LYS A 58 7.51 11.20 1.58
CA LYS A 58 7.67 10.79 2.98
C LYS A 58 6.83 9.56 3.31
N ASP A 59 5.58 9.53 2.87
CA ASP A 59 4.68 8.40 3.09
C ASP A 59 5.23 7.14 2.39
N LEU A 60 5.72 7.29 1.17
CA LEU A 60 6.29 6.19 0.42
C LEU A 60 7.59 5.69 1.06
N GLN A 61 8.46 6.58 1.50
CA GLN A 61 9.70 6.18 2.19
C GLN A 61 9.38 5.42 3.48
N SER A 62 8.38 5.86 4.22
CA SER A 62 7.92 5.14 5.41
C SER A 62 7.43 3.73 5.06
N ALA A 63 6.66 3.60 3.99
CA ALA A 63 6.17 2.30 3.53
C ALA A 63 7.33 1.39 3.09
N ILE A 64 8.34 1.94 2.41
CA ILE A 64 9.54 1.20 2.01
C ILE A 64 10.30 0.70 3.22
N ASP A 65 10.52 1.56 4.21
CA ASP A 65 11.24 1.20 5.43
C ASP A 65 10.51 0.09 6.19
N GLN A 66 9.19 0.19 6.30
CA GLN A 66 8.38 -0.85 6.94
C GLN A 66 8.42 -2.16 6.15
N THR A 67 8.44 -2.09 4.82
CA THR A 67 8.57 -3.28 3.97
C THR A 67 9.89 -3.99 4.23
N HIS A 68 10.99 -3.26 4.30
CA HIS A 68 12.30 -3.85 4.61
C HIS A 68 12.30 -4.53 5.97
N ASP A 69 11.71 -3.90 6.98
CA ASP A 69 11.63 -4.48 8.32
C ASP A 69 10.76 -5.74 8.34
N MET A 70 9.58 -5.68 7.75
CA MET A 70 8.62 -6.79 7.78
C MET A 70 9.06 -7.97 6.92
N CYS A 71 9.82 -7.73 5.86
CA CYS A 71 10.26 -8.76 4.91
C CYS A 71 11.71 -9.21 5.13
N SER A 72 12.40 -8.72 6.17
CA SER A 72 13.84 -8.94 6.37
C SER A 72 14.25 -10.41 6.48
N GLN A 73 13.37 -11.26 7.00
CA GLN A 73 13.63 -12.69 7.19
C GLN A 73 13.01 -13.56 6.09
N LEU A 74 12.42 -12.94 5.06
CA LEU A 74 11.75 -13.65 4.00
C LEU A 74 12.63 -13.76 2.75
N LYS A 75 12.44 -14.84 1.99
CA LYS A 75 13.15 -15.09 0.73
C LYS A 75 12.28 -14.75 -0.47
N ILE A 76 11.43 -13.74 -0.34
CA ILE A 76 10.51 -13.33 -1.39
C ILE A 76 11.20 -12.45 -2.44
N SER A 77 10.63 -12.45 -3.65
CA SER A 77 11.13 -11.67 -4.78
C SER A 77 10.96 -10.16 -4.56
N ASP A 78 11.67 -9.35 -5.35
CA ASP A 78 11.48 -7.90 -5.34
C ASP A 78 10.07 -7.52 -5.78
N ASP A 79 9.47 -8.25 -6.71
CA ASP A 79 8.08 -8.02 -7.13
C ASP A 79 7.12 -8.21 -5.95
N ALA A 80 7.31 -9.26 -5.15
CA ALA A 80 6.50 -9.49 -3.97
C ALA A 80 6.69 -8.38 -2.93
N LYS A 81 7.92 -7.93 -2.71
CA LYS A 81 8.19 -6.81 -1.80
C LYS A 81 7.51 -5.52 -2.26
N THR A 82 7.50 -5.27 -3.56
CA THR A 82 6.81 -4.12 -4.14
C THR A 82 5.32 -4.16 -3.84
N ILE A 83 4.69 -5.30 -3.99
CA ILE A 83 3.27 -5.49 -3.68
C ILE A 83 3.01 -5.24 -2.19
N ILE A 84 3.83 -5.79 -1.32
CA ILE A 84 3.73 -5.56 0.13
C ILE A 84 3.89 -4.07 0.46
N CYS A 85 4.83 -3.39 -0.19
CA CYS A 85 5.04 -1.95 -0.01
C CYS A 85 3.77 -1.15 -0.37
N GLU A 86 3.14 -1.47 -1.47
CA GLU A 86 1.90 -0.79 -1.89
C GLU A 86 0.74 -1.10 -0.94
N MET A 87 0.66 -2.32 -0.41
CA MET A 87 -0.32 -2.65 0.64
C MET A 87 -0.08 -1.81 1.89
N ILE A 88 1.18 -1.70 2.33
CA ILE A 88 1.55 -0.89 3.50
C ILE A 88 1.22 0.58 3.27
N PHE A 89 1.49 1.10 2.08
CA PHE A 89 1.13 2.47 1.72
C PHE A 89 -0.37 2.70 1.87
N GLN A 90 -1.20 1.75 1.42
CA GLN A 90 -2.65 1.86 1.43
C GLN A 90 -3.27 1.60 2.80
N LEU A 91 -2.78 0.60 3.53
CA LEU A 91 -3.40 0.07 4.75
C LEU A 91 -2.63 0.38 6.03
N GLY A 92 -1.38 0.83 5.91
CA GLY A 92 -0.45 0.93 7.02
C GLY A 92 0.20 -0.41 7.36
N GLY A 93 1.38 -0.37 7.97
CA GLY A 93 2.10 -1.59 8.34
C GLY A 93 1.34 -2.46 9.32
N ARG A 94 0.65 -1.84 10.28
CA ARG A 94 -0.17 -2.57 11.25
C ARG A 94 -1.32 -3.31 10.56
N GLY A 95 -1.98 -2.68 9.59
CA GLY A 95 -3.05 -3.31 8.83
C GLY A 95 -2.56 -4.52 8.05
N VAL A 96 -1.43 -4.37 7.37
CA VAL A 96 -0.83 -5.47 6.58
C VAL A 96 -0.32 -6.59 7.49
N SER A 97 0.18 -6.28 8.69
CA SER A 97 0.65 -7.30 9.65
C SER A 97 -0.45 -8.27 10.04
N LYS A 98 -1.70 -7.89 9.93
CA LYS A 98 -2.86 -8.72 10.28
C LYS A 98 -3.20 -9.78 9.23
N PHE A 99 -2.58 -9.75 8.06
CA PHE A 99 -2.76 -10.77 7.01
C PHE A 99 -1.96 -12.04 7.36
N ARG A 100 -2.26 -12.65 8.51
CA ARG A 100 -1.47 -13.74 9.08
C ARG A 100 -1.21 -14.90 8.12
N LYS A 101 -2.25 -15.36 7.42
CA LYS A 101 -2.13 -16.51 6.52
C LYS A 101 -1.33 -16.16 5.27
N MET A 102 -1.42 -14.92 4.79
CA MET A 102 -0.56 -14.43 3.72
C MET A 102 0.91 -14.50 4.14
N TRP A 103 1.24 -14.00 5.33
CA TRP A 103 2.61 -14.03 5.85
C TRP A 103 3.12 -15.46 6.05
N LEU A 104 2.27 -16.37 6.53
CA LEU A 104 2.66 -17.78 6.66
C LEU A 104 3.02 -18.39 5.31
N ALA A 105 2.25 -18.09 4.27
CA ALA A 105 2.54 -18.54 2.90
C ALA A 105 3.88 -17.98 2.39
N LEU A 106 4.14 -16.71 2.66
CA LEU A 106 5.39 -16.04 2.23
C LEU A 106 6.61 -16.50 3.04
N GLN A 107 6.41 -17.10 4.21
CA GLN A 107 7.49 -17.66 5.04
C GLN A 107 7.90 -19.06 4.59
N GLU A 108 7.15 -19.71 3.72
CA GLU A 108 7.54 -21.01 3.18
C GLU A 108 8.80 -20.89 2.32
N ASP A 109 9.55 -21.98 2.19
CA ASP A 109 10.77 -22.02 1.38
C ASP A 109 10.69 -23.19 0.39
N PRO A 110 10.44 -22.90 -0.91
CA PRO A 110 10.25 -21.57 -1.51
C PRO A 110 8.93 -20.92 -1.11
N PRO A 111 8.83 -19.58 -1.18
CA PRO A 111 7.59 -18.88 -0.83
C PRO A 111 6.40 -19.36 -1.64
N ASN A 112 5.25 -19.47 -0.99
CA ASN A 112 4.01 -19.91 -1.62
C ASN A 112 3.19 -18.71 -2.09
N TYR A 113 3.52 -18.19 -3.26
CA TYR A 113 2.87 -17.00 -3.82
C TYR A 113 1.40 -17.26 -4.18
N PHE A 114 1.08 -18.48 -4.59
CA PHE A 114 -0.31 -18.84 -4.88
C PHE A 114 -1.17 -18.72 -3.63
N GLU A 115 -0.75 -19.33 -2.53
CA GLU A 115 -1.52 -19.24 -1.28
C GLU A 115 -1.56 -17.81 -0.74
N ALA A 116 -0.46 -17.07 -0.89
CA ALA A 116 -0.44 -15.66 -0.51
C ALA A 116 -1.53 -14.87 -1.24
N HIS A 117 -1.67 -15.06 -2.56
CA HIS A 117 -2.70 -14.37 -3.33
C HIS A 117 -4.11 -14.78 -2.90
N VAL A 118 -4.34 -16.05 -2.61
CA VAL A 118 -5.63 -16.53 -2.10
C VAL A 118 -6.01 -15.81 -0.81
N GLN A 119 -5.05 -15.70 0.11
CA GLN A 119 -5.29 -15.05 1.40
C GLN A 119 -5.46 -13.53 1.27
N MET A 120 -4.82 -12.90 0.29
CA MET A 120 -5.05 -11.49 -0.02
C MET A 120 -6.51 -11.25 -0.46
N LEU A 121 -7.05 -12.15 -1.28
CA LEU A 121 -8.43 -12.06 -1.76
C LEU A 121 -9.44 -12.41 -0.68
N ASP A 122 -9.08 -13.25 0.28
CA ASP A 122 -9.93 -13.61 1.41
C ASP A 122 -9.76 -12.59 2.55
N SER A 123 -10.10 -11.34 2.28
CA SER A 123 -9.90 -10.25 3.23
C SER A 123 -10.98 -9.18 3.09
N LYS A 124 -11.17 -8.42 4.17
CA LYS A 124 -12.07 -7.27 4.16
C LYS A 124 -11.59 -6.21 3.15
N TRP A 125 -10.29 -6.02 3.06
CA TRP A 125 -9.67 -5.12 2.08
C TRP A 125 -10.07 -5.47 0.64
N ALA A 126 -10.04 -6.76 0.26
CA ALA A 126 -10.43 -7.19 -1.06
C ALA A 126 -11.91 -6.93 -1.35
N LYS A 127 -12.76 -6.96 -0.33
CA LYS A 127 -14.18 -6.65 -0.47
C LYS A 127 -14.44 -5.16 -0.61
N GLN A 128 -13.65 -4.32 0.07
CA GLN A 128 -13.82 -2.87 0.08
C GLN A 128 -13.17 -2.17 -1.11
N THR A 129 -12.03 -2.70 -1.59
CA THR A 129 -11.28 -2.12 -2.71
C THR A 129 -11.02 -3.19 -3.78
N SER A 130 -12.08 -3.82 -4.26
CA SER A 130 -12.05 -5.04 -5.07
C SER A 130 -11.09 -4.97 -6.28
N ALA A 131 -11.21 -3.94 -7.13
CA ALA A 131 -10.39 -3.85 -8.35
C ALA A 131 -8.90 -3.77 -8.01
N ARG A 132 -8.54 -2.94 -7.03
CA ARG A 132 -7.16 -2.75 -6.61
C ARG A 132 -6.58 -4.01 -5.97
N ALA A 133 -7.37 -4.62 -5.08
CA ALA A 133 -6.94 -5.84 -4.39
C ALA A 133 -6.76 -7.02 -5.35
N HIS A 134 -7.66 -7.19 -6.31
CA HIS A 134 -7.54 -8.25 -7.31
C HIS A 134 -6.31 -8.07 -8.21
N GLU A 135 -6.02 -6.85 -8.63
CA GLU A 135 -4.81 -6.56 -9.40
C GLU A 135 -3.55 -6.91 -8.63
N MET A 136 -3.47 -6.48 -7.36
CA MET A 136 -2.33 -6.76 -6.50
C MET A 136 -2.19 -8.25 -6.17
N ALA A 137 -3.29 -8.95 -5.94
CA ALA A 137 -3.28 -10.38 -5.68
C ALA A 137 -2.81 -11.17 -6.91
N GLU A 138 -3.25 -10.78 -8.11
CA GLU A 138 -2.78 -11.37 -9.35
C GLU A 138 -1.27 -11.18 -9.54
N GLN A 139 -0.77 -9.98 -9.25
CA GLN A 139 0.66 -9.70 -9.28
C GLN A 139 1.43 -10.56 -8.28
N MET A 140 0.87 -10.78 -7.09
CA MET A 140 1.47 -11.65 -6.07
C MET A 140 1.54 -13.10 -6.56
N GLN A 141 0.49 -13.61 -7.18
CA GLN A 141 0.48 -14.96 -7.73
C GLN A 141 1.62 -15.17 -8.74
N ASN A 142 1.97 -14.13 -9.48
CA ASN A 142 2.98 -14.15 -10.53
C ASN A 142 4.35 -13.64 -10.08
N ALA A 143 4.55 -13.44 -8.78
CA ALA A 143 5.77 -12.82 -8.24
C ALA A 143 6.95 -13.78 -8.10
N GLY A 144 6.71 -15.07 -8.29
CA GLY A 144 7.72 -16.11 -8.20
C GLY A 144 8.70 -16.17 -9.36
#